data_0fa0f1cc0926c6056edd1fba3aa67f1a
#
_entry.id   0fa0f1cc0926c6056edd1fba3aa67f1a
#
_cell.length_a   1.000
_cell.length_b   1.000
_cell.length_c   1.000
_cell.angle_alpha   90.00
_cell.angle_beta   90.00
_cell.angle_gamma   90.00
#
_symmetry.space_group_name_H-M   'P 1'
#
loop_
_entity.id
_entity.type
_entity.pdbx_description
1 polymer ?
#
loop_
_entity_poly.entity_id
_entity_poly.type
_entity_poly.pdbx_seq_one_letter_code
_entity_poly.pdbx_strand_id
1 'polypeptide(L)'
;MTSKEKNIAVYQSALSFLSEIIPDGMTKQDLEKYYVGNKFNYSSLADIFEQLIASAQNYQGMPNFIKYFERRDRIKAILADFDIARISEMNIETLYLTFRKEFNVTSADTKYNAWHKWSRSVIDAAEFMCNFKSVDDFNRFVKQFDYNLPTRIALPLLISTKISGIGFALACDALKELGLTSYAKPDTHLIDICEELDLSDRNQLNVFEAIVRIANDSVEIDPDVTPNKVDKIMWLISSGNFYMDGKTIGSHKKDYIRRTKTILKLD
;
A
#
# COMPACT_ATOMS: atom_id res chain seq x y z
N MET A 1 9.99 30.16 -5.32
CA MET A 1 8.96 29.32 -4.63
C MET A 1 9.66 28.65 -3.46
N THR A 2 9.11 28.74 -2.26
CA THR A 2 9.60 28.00 -1.09
C THR A 2 9.23 26.52 -1.20
N SER A 3 9.86 25.66 -0.40
CA SER A 3 9.52 24.21 -0.38
C SER A 3 8.05 23.99 -0.02
N LYS A 4 7.50 24.73 0.96
CA LYS A 4 6.07 24.66 1.34
C LYS A 4 5.16 25.07 0.17
N GLU A 5 5.45 26.19 -0.49
CA GLU A 5 4.67 26.64 -1.66
C GLU A 5 4.69 25.61 -2.79
N LYS A 6 5.84 24.97 -3.02
CA LYS A 6 6.00 23.91 -4.01
C LYS A 6 5.10 22.71 -3.68
N ASN A 7 5.14 22.23 -2.44
CA ASN A 7 4.34 21.10 -2.00
C ASN A 7 2.84 21.38 -2.13
N ILE A 8 2.38 22.56 -1.73
CA ILE A 8 0.98 23.01 -1.89
C ILE A 8 0.59 23.05 -3.37
N ALA A 9 1.44 23.64 -4.23
CA ALA A 9 1.16 23.74 -5.66
C ALA A 9 1.05 22.35 -6.34
N VAL A 10 1.91 21.40 -5.95
CA VAL A 10 1.86 20.01 -6.42
C VAL A 10 0.53 19.34 -6.04
N TYR A 11 0.10 19.49 -4.79
CA TYR A 11 -1.15 18.93 -4.31
C TYR A 11 -2.38 19.53 -5.02
N GLN A 12 -2.43 20.86 -5.13
CA GLN A 12 -3.51 21.56 -5.84
C GLN A 12 -3.57 21.17 -7.32
N SER A 13 -2.40 21.07 -7.97
CA SER A 13 -2.30 20.59 -9.34
C SER A 13 -2.87 19.17 -9.49
N ALA A 14 -2.55 18.27 -8.56
CA ALA A 14 -3.04 16.90 -8.58
C ALA A 14 -4.58 16.82 -8.42
N LEU A 15 -5.14 17.56 -7.46
CA LEU A 15 -6.59 17.65 -7.25
C LEU A 15 -7.32 18.19 -8.48
N SER A 16 -6.82 19.32 -9.04
CA SER A 16 -7.42 19.92 -10.23
C SER A 16 -7.33 18.97 -11.42
N PHE A 17 -6.16 18.43 -11.68
CA PHE A 17 -5.92 17.51 -12.79
C PHE A 17 -6.83 16.26 -12.71
N LEU A 18 -6.88 15.61 -11.54
CA LEU A 18 -7.73 14.43 -11.37
C LEU A 18 -9.20 14.76 -11.60
N SER A 19 -9.67 15.94 -11.16
CA SER A 19 -11.06 16.36 -11.37
C SER A 19 -11.42 16.60 -12.83
N GLU A 20 -10.44 16.78 -13.71
CA GLU A 20 -10.63 16.98 -15.16
C GLU A 20 -10.65 15.65 -15.94
N ILE A 21 -9.99 14.63 -15.40
CA ILE A 21 -9.84 13.31 -16.06
C ILE A 21 -10.74 12.22 -15.48
N ILE A 22 -11.69 12.58 -14.62
CA ILE A 22 -12.61 11.56 -14.05
C ILE A 22 -13.35 10.84 -15.18
N PRO A 23 -13.58 9.51 -15.04
CA PRO A 23 -14.31 8.73 -16.04
C PRO A 23 -15.74 9.25 -16.26
N ASP A 24 -16.24 9.09 -17.48
CA ASP A 24 -17.62 9.44 -17.81
C ASP A 24 -18.63 8.81 -16.84
N GLY A 25 -19.57 9.64 -16.36
CA GLY A 25 -20.60 9.26 -15.41
C GLY A 25 -20.11 9.13 -13.95
N MET A 26 -18.88 9.54 -13.66
CA MET A 26 -18.37 9.69 -12.30
C MET A 26 -18.41 11.17 -11.90
N THR A 27 -18.77 11.45 -10.66
CA THR A 27 -18.75 12.80 -10.09
C THR A 27 -17.52 13.02 -9.21
N LYS A 28 -17.21 14.29 -8.87
CA LYS A 28 -16.17 14.59 -7.89
C LYS A 28 -16.44 13.95 -6.53
N GLN A 29 -17.70 13.83 -6.13
CA GLN A 29 -18.12 13.20 -4.90
C GLN A 29 -17.82 11.68 -4.91
N ASP A 30 -17.91 11.04 -6.09
CA ASP A 30 -17.54 9.63 -6.22
C ASP A 30 -16.05 9.37 -5.98
N LEU A 31 -15.19 10.39 -6.15
CA LEU A 31 -13.76 10.28 -5.86
C LEU A 31 -13.47 10.20 -4.36
N GLU A 32 -14.34 10.75 -3.51
CA GLU A 32 -14.11 10.81 -2.06
C GLU A 32 -13.91 9.41 -1.46
N LYS A 33 -14.64 8.41 -1.97
CA LYS A 33 -14.48 7.01 -1.54
C LYS A 33 -13.06 6.46 -1.75
N TYR A 34 -12.34 6.97 -2.78
CA TYR A 34 -10.95 6.59 -3.04
C TYR A 34 -9.96 7.25 -2.08
N TYR A 35 -10.29 8.47 -1.59
CA TYR A 35 -9.40 9.27 -0.74
C TYR A 35 -9.52 8.93 0.74
N VAL A 36 -10.75 8.63 1.18
CA VAL A 36 -11.03 8.44 2.61
C VAL A 36 -10.24 7.25 3.18
N GLY A 37 -9.64 6.44 2.30
CA GLY A 37 -9.07 5.16 2.69
C GLY A 37 -10.21 4.24 3.16
N ASN A 38 -10.11 2.97 2.94
CA ASN A 38 -11.01 2.05 3.59
C ASN A 38 -10.86 2.31 5.09
N LYS A 39 -11.94 2.72 5.78
CA LYS A 39 -12.00 2.54 7.22
C LYS A 39 -12.04 1.04 7.44
N PHE A 40 -10.89 0.40 7.33
CA PHE A 40 -10.79 -0.99 7.65
C PHE A 40 -10.95 -1.08 9.17
N ASN A 41 -12.16 -1.39 9.59
CA ASN A 41 -12.43 -1.70 10.98
C ASN A 41 -12.02 -3.16 11.18
N TYR A 42 -10.70 -3.40 11.30
CA TYR A 42 -10.26 -4.71 11.77
C TYR A 42 -10.74 -4.89 13.21
N SER A 43 -11.42 -6.01 13.43
CA SER A 43 -12.02 -6.36 14.70
C SER A 43 -11.20 -7.43 15.44
N SER A 44 -10.26 -8.04 14.72
CA SER A 44 -9.44 -9.13 15.24
C SER A 44 -8.01 -9.04 14.74
N LEU A 45 -7.08 -9.72 15.41
CA LEU A 45 -5.71 -9.89 14.93
C LEU A 45 -5.66 -10.69 13.62
N ALA A 46 -6.63 -11.58 13.40
CA ALA A 46 -6.77 -12.34 12.16
C ALA A 46 -7.04 -11.43 10.96
N ASP A 47 -7.82 -10.35 11.12
CA ASP A 47 -8.07 -9.37 10.05
C ASP A 47 -6.79 -8.62 9.69
N ILE A 48 -5.97 -8.26 10.69
CA ILE A 48 -4.67 -7.61 10.47
C ILE A 48 -3.70 -8.57 9.77
N PHE A 49 -3.63 -9.80 10.23
CA PHE A 49 -2.84 -10.86 9.61
C PHE A 49 -3.25 -11.07 8.14
N GLU A 50 -4.56 -11.18 7.89
CA GLU A 50 -5.09 -11.32 6.54
C GLU A 50 -4.65 -10.19 5.62
N GLN A 51 -4.69 -8.94 6.09
CA GLN A 51 -4.23 -7.79 5.31
C GLN A 51 -2.73 -7.86 5.00
N LEU A 52 -1.90 -8.30 5.95
CA LEU A 52 -0.46 -8.46 5.71
C LEU A 52 -0.18 -9.49 4.61
N ILE A 53 -0.82 -10.66 4.66
CA ILE A 53 -0.60 -11.71 3.65
C ILE A 53 -1.21 -11.35 2.30
N ALA A 54 -2.33 -10.61 2.28
CA ALA A 54 -2.91 -10.07 1.05
C ALA A 54 -1.98 -9.04 0.41
N SER A 55 -1.32 -8.18 1.20
CA SER A 55 -0.32 -7.24 0.68
C SER A 55 0.95 -7.95 0.20
N ALA A 56 1.37 -9.02 0.88
CA ALA A 56 2.56 -9.79 0.48
C ALA A 56 2.44 -10.42 -0.91
N GLN A 57 1.23 -10.78 -1.37
CA GLN A 57 1.06 -11.29 -2.74
C GLN A 57 1.45 -10.27 -3.83
N ASN A 58 1.43 -8.97 -3.51
CA ASN A 58 1.72 -7.91 -4.49
C ASN A 58 3.22 -7.79 -4.82
N TYR A 59 4.05 -8.70 -4.34
CA TYR A 59 5.47 -8.75 -4.65
C TYR A 59 5.70 -9.26 -6.09
N GLN A 60 6.34 -8.46 -6.94
CA GLN A 60 6.95 -8.81 -8.24
C GLN A 60 6.20 -9.88 -9.06
N GLY A 61 4.96 -9.62 -9.45
CA GLY A 61 4.19 -10.52 -10.32
C GLY A 61 3.53 -11.71 -9.64
N MET A 62 3.72 -11.91 -8.33
CA MET A 62 3.02 -12.95 -7.55
C MET A 62 1.48 -12.87 -7.62
N PRO A 63 0.83 -11.69 -7.78
CA PRO A 63 -0.63 -11.62 -7.89
C PRO A 63 -1.19 -12.50 -9.01
N ASN A 64 -0.47 -12.64 -10.11
CA ASN A 64 -0.88 -13.46 -11.25
C ASN A 64 -0.93 -14.97 -10.92
N PHE A 65 -0.21 -15.40 -9.90
CA PHE A 65 -0.11 -16.80 -9.47
C PHE A 65 -0.94 -17.08 -8.22
N ILE A 66 -0.84 -16.23 -7.20
CA ILE A 66 -1.52 -16.44 -5.91
C ILE A 66 -3.02 -16.18 -6.05
N LYS A 67 -3.42 -15.04 -6.66
CA LYS A 67 -4.82 -14.66 -6.85
C LYS A 67 -5.61 -14.72 -5.54
N TYR A 68 -5.08 -14.07 -4.50
CA TYR A 68 -5.53 -14.20 -3.12
C TYR A 68 -7.04 -13.99 -2.98
N PHE A 69 -7.57 -12.89 -3.52
CA PHE A 69 -8.99 -12.54 -3.35
C PHE A 69 -9.94 -13.53 -4.05
N GLU A 70 -9.53 -14.10 -5.20
CA GLU A 70 -10.31 -15.13 -5.89
C GLU A 70 -10.32 -16.46 -5.13
N ARG A 71 -9.29 -16.73 -4.32
CA ARG A 71 -9.04 -18.00 -3.64
C ARG A 71 -9.17 -17.91 -2.12
N ARG A 72 -9.63 -16.78 -1.60
CA ARG A 72 -9.60 -16.41 -0.19
C ARG A 72 -10.17 -17.52 0.72
N ASP A 73 -11.34 -18.03 0.42
CA ASP A 73 -12.00 -19.01 1.30
C ASP A 73 -11.24 -20.34 1.36
N ARG A 74 -10.66 -20.78 0.23
CA ARG A 74 -9.83 -21.99 0.18
C ARG A 74 -8.50 -21.77 0.91
N ILE A 75 -7.89 -20.62 0.74
CA ILE A 75 -6.68 -20.24 1.47
C ILE A 75 -6.96 -20.18 2.96
N LYS A 76 -8.06 -19.56 3.36
CA LYS A 76 -8.50 -19.48 4.76
C LYS A 76 -8.64 -20.87 5.39
N ALA A 77 -9.27 -21.81 4.70
CA ALA A 77 -9.41 -23.19 5.18
C ALA A 77 -8.04 -23.88 5.36
N ILE A 78 -7.09 -23.70 4.45
CA ILE A 78 -5.71 -24.22 4.56
C ILE A 78 -4.99 -23.59 5.76
N LEU A 79 -5.21 -22.31 6.00
CA LEU A 79 -4.62 -21.54 7.09
C LEU A 79 -5.43 -21.61 8.40
N ALA A 80 -6.13 -22.74 8.63
CA ALA A 80 -6.85 -23.02 9.88
C ALA A 80 -7.75 -21.85 10.31
N ASP A 81 -8.53 -21.29 9.38
CA ASP A 81 -9.42 -20.14 9.58
C ASP A 81 -8.70 -18.86 10.08
N PHE A 82 -7.44 -18.70 9.68
CA PHE A 82 -6.54 -17.64 10.12
C PHE A 82 -6.19 -17.68 11.61
N ASP A 83 -6.11 -18.89 12.17
CA ASP A 83 -5.55 -19.11 13.51
C ASP A 83 -4.04 -18.82 13.50
N ILE A 84 -3.67 -17.63 13.94
CA ILE A 84 -2.31 -17.09 13.89
C ILE A 84 -1.32 -17.99 14.62
N ALA A 85 -1.70 -18.52 15.80
CA ALA A 85 -0.82 -19.37 16.60
C ALA A 85 -0.52 -20.69 15.86
N ARG A 86 -1.54 -21.32 15.28
CA ARG A 86 -1.35 -22.53 14.50
C ARG A 86 -0.55 -22.30 13.22
N ILE A 87 -0.75 -21.15 12.56
CA ILE A 87 -0.02 -20.83 11.33
C ILE A 87 1.46 -20.59 11.63
N SER A 88 1.80 -19.91 12.73
CA SER A 88 3.19 -19.65 13.11
C SER A 88 4.00 -20.92 13.40
N GLU A 89 3.33 -22.03 13.73
CA GLU A 89 3.95 -23.34 13.95
C GLU A 89 4.02 -24.22 12.69
N MET A 90 3.45 -23.77 11.57
CA MET A 90 3.45 -24.54 10.33
C MET A 90 4.85 -24.63 9.72
N ASN A 91 5.15 -25.79 9.12
CA ASN A 91 6.36 -25.93 8.33
C ASN A 91 6.13 -25.35 6.91
N ILE A 92 7.08 -24.52 6.44
CA ILE A 92 6.99 -23.80 5.17
C ILE A 92 6.83 -24.76 3.98
N GLU A 93 7.62 -25.83 3.94
CA GLU A 93 7.58 -26.80 2.85
C GLU A 93 6.23 -27.54 2.83
N THR A 94 5.72 -27.92 4.00
CA THR A 94 4.41 -28.55 4.11
C THR A 94 3.29 -27.63 3.66
N LEU A 95 3.31 -26.36 4.06
CA LEU A 95 2.34 -25.36 3.64
C LEU A 95 2.41 -25.12 2.12
N TYR A 96 3.61 -24.95 1.59
CA TYR A 96 3.83 -24.80 0.18
C TYR A 96 3.31 -25.98 -0.66
N LEU A 97 3.62 -27.22 -0.24
CA LEU A 97 3.13 -28.43 -0.93
C LEU A 97 1.60 -28.55 -0.84
N THR A 98 1.00 -28.12 0.26
CA THR A 98 -0.45 -28.07 0.42
C THR A 98 -1.06 -27.10 -0.58
N PHE A 99 -0.52 -25.90 -0.73
CA PHE A 99 -0.98 -24.95 -1.74
C PHE A 99 -0.77 -25.48 -3.16
N ARG A 100 0.38 -26.10 -3.46
CA ARG A 100 0.61 -26.70 -4.79
C ARG A 100 -0.47 -27.72 -5.13
N LYS A 101 -0.78 -28.62 -4.21
CA LYS A 101 -1.81 -29.65 -4.40
C LYS A 101 -3.18 -29.03 -4.58
N GLU A 102 -3.57 -28.14 -3.67
CA GLU A 102 -4.91 -27.54 -3.65
C GLU A 102 -5.21 -26.69 -4.89
N PHE A 103 -4.21 -25.94 -5.39
CA PHE A 103 -4.38 -25.04 -6.53
C PHE A 103 -3.82 -25.58 -7.85
N ASN A 104 -3.46 -26.88 -7.91
CA ASN A 104 -2.93 -27.55 -9.08
C ASN A 104 -1.76 -26.80 -9.72
N VAL A 105 -0.78 -26.37 -8.90
CA VAL A 105 0.34 -25.56 -9.35
C VAL A 105 1.31 -26.41 -10.16
N THR A 106 1.43 -26.14 -11.47
CA THR A 106 2.27 -26.88 -12.42
C THR A 106 3.65 -26.27 -12.62
N SER A 107 3.89 -25.05 -12.15
CA SER A 107 5.20 -24.39 -12.24
C SER A 107 6.29 -25.15 -11.47
N ALA A 108 7.55 -24.94 -11.86
CA ALA A 108 8.69 -25.63 -11.27
C ALA A 108 8.70 -25.59 -9.74
N ASP A 109 9.02 -26.74 -9.14
CA ASP A 109 9.14 -26.89 -7.70
C ASP A 109 10.52 -26.39 -7.24
N THR A 110 10.57 -25.13 -6.88
CA THR A 110 11.81 -24.47 -6.45
C THR A 110 11.48 -23.41 -5.37
N LYS A 111 12.49 -23.05 -4.58
CA LYS A 111 12.40 -21.95 -3.61
C LYS A 111 12.08 -20.58 -4.24
N TYR A 112 12.18 -20.44 -5.55
CA TYR A 112 11.83 -19.23 -6.30
C TYR A 112 10.38 -19.22 -6.75
N ASN A 113 9.65 -20.33 -6.59
CA ASN A 113 8.22 -20.42 -6.88
C ASN A 113 7.43 -19.37 -6.08
N ALA A 114 6.46 -18.73 -6.73
CA ALA A 114 5.63 -17.69 -6.07
C ALA A 114 4.93 -18.22 -4.83
N TRP A 115 4.39 -19.44 -4.88
CA TRP A 115 3.73 -20.07 -3.74
C TRP A 115 4.70 -20.40 -2.60
N HIS A 116 5.94 -20.80 -2.90
CA HIS A 116 6.95 -21.03 -1.87
C HIS A 116 7.32 -19.73 -1.14
N LYS A 117 7.56 -18.65 -1.91
CA LYS A 117 7.84 -17.33 -1.36
C LYS A 117 6.68 -16.82 -0.52
N TRP A 118 5.45 -16.97 -1.02
CA TRP A 118 4.27 -16.52 -0.30
C TRP A 118 3.98 -17.35 0.94
N SER A 119 4.22 -18.67 0.95
CA SER A 119 4.16 -19.49 2.15
C SER A 119 5.10 -19.00 3.24
N ARG A 120 6.30 -18.57 2.87
CA ARG A 120 7.22 -17.92 3.81
C ARG A 120 6.62 -16.64 4.37
N SER A 121 6.12 -15.76 3.51
CA SER A 121 5.47 -14.52 3.94
C SER A 121 4.30 -14.76 4.91
N VAL A 122 3.52 -15.80 4.68
CA VAL A 122 2.39 -16.19 5.53
C VAL A 122 2.86 -16.57 6.94
N ILE A 123 3.90 -17.41 7.04
CA ILE A 123 4.41 -17.84 8.35
C ILE A 123 5.09 -16.67 9.07
N ASP A 124 5.94 -15.92 8.39
CA ASP A 124 6.62 -14.76 8.98
C ASP A 124 5.60 -13.72 9.49
N ALA A 125 4.48 -13.52 8.75
CA ALA A 125 3.40 -12.62 9.17
C ALA A 125 2.68 -13.15 10.43
N ALA A 126 2.45 -14.46 10.52
CA ALA A 126 1.86 -15.07 11.71
C ALA A 126 2.79 -14.94 12.92
N GLU A 127 4.09 -15.23 12.75
CA GLU A 127 5.11 -15.04 13.80
C GLU A 127 5.17 -13.58 14.27
N PHE A 128 5.10 -12.61 13.34
CA PHE A 128 5.02 -11.19 13.68
C PHE A 128 3.76 -10.87 14.49
N MET A 129 2.60 -11.41 14.09
CA MET A 129 1.33 -11.16 14.77
C MET A 129 1.23 -11.83 16.13
N CYS A 130 1.96 -12.92 16.40
CA CYS A 130 2.04 -13.57 17.71
C CYS A 130 2.62 -12.66 18.82
N ASN A 131 3.25 -11.54 18.46
CA ASN A 131 3.73 -10.56 19.45
C ASN A 131 2.58 -9.74 20.08
N PHE A 132 1.37 -9.80 19.55
CA PHE A 132 0.23 -9.01 20.00
C PHE A 132 -0.82 -9.88 20.67
N LYS A 133 -1.38 -9.40 21.79
CA LYS A 133 -2.42 -10.11 22.55
C LYS A 133 -3.82 -9.74 22.11
N SER A 134 -3.99 -8.57 21.51
CA SER A 134 -5.28 -8.05 21.06
C SER A 134 -5.10 -6.96 20.00
N VAL A 135 -6.19 -6.57 19.35
CA VAL A 135 -6.24 -5.42 18.44
C VAL A 135 -5.77 -4.13 19.15
N ASP A 136 -6.18 -3.91 20.39
CA ASP A 136 -5.75 -2.74 21.16
C ASP A 136 -4.24 -2.74 21.42
N ASP A 137 -3.66 -3.91 21.60
CA ASP A 137 -2.21 -4.05 21.78
C ASP A 137 -1.46 -3.70 20.49
N PHE A 138 -1.93 -4.19 19.34
CA PHE A 138 -1.41 -3.80 18.03
C PHE A 138 -1.57 -2.28 17.80
N ASN A 139 -2.74 -1.72 18.10
CA ASN A 139 -2.99 -0.29 17.95
C ASN A 139 -2.07 0.57 18.81
N ARG A 140 -1.83 0.18 20.07
CA ARG A 140 -0.86 0.87 20.93
C ARG A 140 0.55 0.79 20.36
N PHE A 141 0.95 -0.36 19.86
CA PHE A 141 2.24 -0.54 19.19
C PHE A 141 2.37 0.40 17.97
N VAL A 142 1.42 0.39 17.05
CA VAL A 142 1.44 1.28 15.88
C VAL A 142 1.50 2.75 16.28
N LYS A 143 0.74 3.15 17.29
CA LYS A 143 0.69 4.53 17.78
C LYS A 143 2.04 5.05 18.28
N GLN A 144 2.91 4.18 18.80
CA GLN A 144 4.27 4.55 19.21
C GLN A 144 5.13 4.99 18.03
N PHE A 145 4.87 4.44 16.85
CA PHE A 145 5.60 4.78 15.62
C PHE A 145 5.00 5.99 14.88
N ASP A 146 3.77 6.39 15.15
CA ASP A 146 3.14 7.53 14.48
C ASP A 146 3.38 8.87 15.21
N TYR A 147 4.47 8.97 15.95
CA TYR A 147 4.81 10.16 16.73
C TYR A 147 5.41 11.27 15.87
N ASN A 148 6.37 10.94 15.01
CA ASN A 148 7.01 11.87 14.09
C ASN A 148 7.44 11.14 12.80
N LEU A 149 7.99 11.87 11.84
CA LEU A 149 8.38 11.29 10.56
C LEU A 149 9.43 10.18 10.69
N PRO A 150 10.54 10.31 11.45
CA PRO A 150 11.50 9.23 11.64
C PRO A 150 10.88 7.97 12.26
N THR A 151 10.03 8.10 13.28
CA THR A 151 9.38 6.93 13.89
C THR A 151 8.35 6.31 12.96
N ARG A 152 7.63 7.12 12.20
CA ARG A 152 6.67 6.64 11.19
C ARG A 152 7.34 5.79 10.11
N ILE A 153 8.53 6.17 9.64
CA ILE A 153 9.33 5.37 8.71
C ILE A 153 9.80 4.04 9.34
N ALA A 154 10.07 4.03 10.63
CA ALA A 154 10.61 2.86 11.31
C ALA A 154 9.62 1.67 11.33
N LEU A 155 8.31 1.90 11.39
CA LEU A 155 7.33 0.82 11.41
C LEU A 155 7.32 -0.02 10.10
N PRO A 156 7.17 0.56 8.90
CA PRO A 156 7.23 -0.24 7.68
C PRO A 156 8.64 -0.86 7.45
N LEU A 157 9.72 -0.23 7.91
CA LEU A 157 11.04 -0.87 7.90
C LEU A 157 11.07 -2.11 8.81
N LEU A 158 10.53 -2.01 10.02
CA LEU A 158 10.42 -3.16 10.92
C LEU A 158 9.60 -4.30 10.29
N ILE A 159 8.43 -3.99 9.74
CA ILE A 159 7.59 -4.97 9.04
C ILE A 159 8.36 -5.63 7.89
N SER A 160 9.06 -4.84 7.08
CA SER A 160 9.83 -5.34 5.94
C SER A 160 11.01 -6.24 6.33
N THR A 161 11.54 -6.08 7.55
CA THR A 161 12.60 -6.95 8.09
C THR A 161 12.05 -8.23 8.73
N LYS A 162 10.80 -8.20 9.17
CA LYS A 162 10.17 -9.34 9.87
C LYS A 162 9.39 -10.25 8.93
N ILE A 163 8.86 -9.73 7.82
CA ILE A 163 8.01 -10.50 6.92
C ILE A 163 8.68 -10.59 5.54
N SER A 164 9.14 -11.77 5.19
CA SER A 164 9.75 -12.04 3.88
C SER A 164 8.77 -11.70 2.75
N GLY A 165 9.26 -11.09 1.68
CA GLY A 165 8.43 -10.68 0.54
C GLY A 165 7.67 -9.37 0.73
N ILE A 166 7.67 -8.78 1.92
CA ILE A 166 7.15 -7.43 2.16
C ILE A 166 8.33 -6.46 2.21
N GLY A 167 8.56 -5.70 1.14
CA GLY A 167 9.49 -4.56 1.16
C GLY A 167 8.82 -3.31 1.75
N PHE A 168 9.59 -2.21 1.90
CA PHE A 168 9.13 -0.96 2.50
C PHE A 168 7.81 -0.46 1.88
N ALA A 169 7.72 -0.41 0.55
CA ALA A 169 6.50 0.05 -0.13
C ALA A 169 5.27 -0.84 0.15
N LEU A 170 5.45 -2.16 0.21
CA LEU A 170 4.35 -3.08 0.52
C LEU A 170 3.96 -3.04 2.00
N ALA A 171 4.90 -2.77 2.91
CA ALA A 171 4.60 -2.53 4.31
C ALA A 171 3.78 -1.25 4.50
N CYS A 172 4.14 -0.17 3.80
CA CYS A 172 3.34 1.06 3.77
C CYS A 172 1.93 0.80 3.18
N ASP A 173 1.83 0.00 2.12
CA ASP A 173 0.56 -0.40 1.52
C ASP A 173 -0.34 -1.15 2.51
N ALA A 174 0.22 -2.16 3.19
CA ALA A 174 -0.50 -2.91 4.20
C ALA A 174 -1.04 -2.02 5.34
N LEU A 175 -0.21 -1.12 5.86
CA LEU A 175 -0.60 -0.17 6.90
C LEU A 175 -1.71 0.78 6.41
N LYS A 176 -1.58 1.30 5.19
CA LYS A 176 -2.57 2.16 4.56
C LYS A 176 -3.92 1.44 4.39
N GLU A 177 -3.90 0.22 3.88
CA GLU A 177 -5.11 -0.59 3.70
C GLU A 177 -5.75 -1.02 5.05
N LEU A 178 -5.00 -1.06 6.13
CA LEU A 178 -5.52 -1.15 7.51
C LEU A 178 -6.17 0.15 8.01
N GLY A 179 -6.24 1.20 7.19
CA GLY A 179 -6.86 2.47 7.55
C GLY A 179 -5.92 3.45 8.26
N LEU A 180 -4.62 3.17 8.30
CA LEU A 180 -3.61 4.07 8.86
C LEU A 180 -3.24 5.13 7.83
N THR A 181 -4.03 6.20 7.76
CA THR A 181 -3.95 7.23 6.71
C THR A 181 -2.68 8.08 6.74
N SER A 182 -1.87 7.98 7.79
CA SER A 182 -0.52 8.58 7.89
C SER A 182 0.52 7.91 6.99
N TYR A 183 0.17 6.79 6.35
CA TYR A 183 1.06 6.05 5.45
C TYR A 183 0.67 6.26 3.99
N ALA A 184 1.70 6.23 3.13
CA ALA A 184 1.60 6.30 1.67
C ALA A 184 2.50 5.22 1.07
N LYS A 185 2.13 4.65 -0.08
CA LYS A 185 2.91 3.62 -0.76
C LYS A 185 3.89 4.25 -1.75
N PRO A 186 5.20 4.29 -1.49
CA PRO A 186 6.20 4.80 -2.42
C PRO A 186 6.47 3.77 -3.53
N ASP A 187 5.48 3.55 -4.40
CA ASP A 187 5.59 2.66 -5.55
C ASP A 187 6.20 3.38 -6.76
N THR A 188 6.33 2.68 -7.88
CA THR A 188 6.94 3.21 -9.10
C THR A 188 6.20 4.43 -9.66
N HIS A 189 4.89 4.56 -9.41
CA HIS A 189 4.14 5.72 -9.86
C HIS A 189 4.54 6.98 -9.08
N LEU A 190 4.61 6.87 -7.75
CA LEU A 190 4.99 7.98 -6.89
C LEU A 190 6.48 8.32 -7.01
N ILE A 191 7.34 7.30 -7.15
CA ILE A 191 8.77 7.49 -7.39
C ILE A 191 8.99 8.36 -8.64
N ASP A 192 8.37 8.00 -9.76
CA ASP A 192 8.53 8.75 -11.01
C ASP A 192 8.00 10.19 -10.90
N ILE A 193 6.86 10.39 -10.23
CA ILE A 193 6.30 11.75 -10.00
C ILE A 193 7.23 12.57 -9.13
N CYS A 194 7.71 12.02 -8.01
CA CYS A 194 8.55 12.77 -7.08
C CYS A 194 9.90 13.14 -7.70
N GLU A 195 10.51 12.23 -8.47
CA GLU A 195 11.75 12.52 -9.19
C GLU A 195 11.55 13.60 -10.24
N GLU A 196 10.56 13.45 -11.12
CA GLU A 196 10.28 14.37 -12.21
C GLU A 196 9.87 15.79 -11.75
N LEU A 197 9.30 15.89 -10.56
CA LEU A 197 8.92 17.18 -9.96
C LEU A 197 9.95 17.71 -8.96
N ASP A 198 11.17 17.15 -8.90
CA ASP A 198 12.23 17.51 -7.94
C ASP A 198 11.73 17.58 -6.48
N LEU A 199 10.91 16.62 -6.07
CA LEU A 199 10.40 16.49 -4.69
C LEU A 199 11.30 15.59 -3.84
N SER A 200 11.89 14.57 -4.47
CA SER A 200 12.86 13.65 -3.90
C SER A 200 13.63 12.90 -5.00
N ASP A 201 14.68 12.20 -4.62
CA ASP A 201 15.30 11.17 -5.46
C ASP A 201 14.42 9.89 -5.51
N ARG A 202 14.93 8.84 -6.18
CA ARG A 202 14.21 7.56 -6.36
C ARG A 202 14.21 6.65 -5.12
N ASN A 203 14.82 7.07 -4.01
CA ASN A 203 14.82 6.29 -2.78
C ASN A 203 13.41 6.26 -2.17
N GLN A 204 12.87 5.08 -1.92
CA GLN A 204 11.52 4.90 -1.38
C GLN A 204 11.27 5.64 -0.05
N LEU A 205 12.29 5.75 0.81
CA LEU A 205 12.18 6.49 2.07
C LEU A 205 12.00 7.99 1.79
N ASN A 206 12.81 8.55 0.88
CA ASN A 206 12.74 9.96 0.52
C ASN A 206 11.43 10.30 -0.20
N VAL A 207 10.92 9.38 -1.04
CA VAL A 207 9.59 9.52 -1.67
C VAL A 207 8.48 9.51 -0.60
N PHE A 208 8.52 8.58 0.35
CA PHE A 208 7.57 8.56 1.47
C PHE A 208 7.59 9.87 2.25
N GLU A 209 8.78 10.38 2.59
CA GLU A 209 8.93 11.67 3.26
C GLU A 209 8.37 12.82 2.45
N ALA A 210 8.60 12.84 1.13
CA ALA A 210 8.07 13.88 0.24
C ALA A 210 6.52 13.88 0.27
N ILE A 211 5.88 12.73 0.19
CA ILE A 211 4.42 12.61 0.27
C ILE A 211 3.89 13.09 1.62
N VAL A 212 4.56 12.72 2.71
CA VAL A 212 4.19 13.21 4.06
C VAL A 212 4.33 14.72 4.16
N ARG A 213 5.41 15.31 3.61
CA ARG A 213 5.59 16.78 3.57
C ARG A 213 4.50 17.46 2.74
N ILE A 214 4.15 16.92 1.57
CA ILE A 214 3.05 17.46 0.74
C ILE A 214 1.75 17.47 1.55
N ALA A 215 1.41 16.40 2.23
CA ALA A 215 0.21 16.34 3.07
C ALA A 215 0.25 17.39 4.19
N ASN A 216 1.34 17.44 4.96
CA ASN A 216 1.48 18.36 6.09
C ASN A 216 1.39 19.83 5.65
N ASP A 217 2.04 20.19 4.54
CA ASP A 217 2.06 21.55 4.03
C ASP A 217 0.71 21.98 3.45
N SER A 218 -0.13 21.02 3.04
CA SER A 218 -1.42 21.28 2.40
C SER A 218 -2.61 21.33 3.37
N VAL A 219 -2.41 21.12 4.66
CA VAL A 219 -3.48 21.11 5.68
C VAL A 219 -4.27 22.43 5.71
N GLU A 220 -3.62 23.57 5.43
CA GLU A 220 -4.28 24.88 5.42
C GLU A 220 -5.31 25.03 4.29
N ILE A 221 -5.12 24.30 3.19
CA ILE A 221 -6.02 24.34 2.02
C ILE A 221 -6.98 23.15 1.94
N ASP A 222 -6.66 22.08 2.61
CA ASP A 222 -7.48 20.86 2.73
C ASP A 222 -7.24 20.25 4.12
N PRO A 223 -8.10 20.55 5.10
CA PRO A 223 -7.95 20.04 6.47
C PRO A 223 -8.01 18.51 6.59
N ASP A 224 -8.58 17.83 5.59
CA ASP A 224 -8.72 16.37 5.56
C ASP A 224 -7.61 15.69 4.75
N VAL A 225 -6.57 16.45 4.35
CA VAL A 225 -5.45 15.86 3.60
C VAL A 225 -4.63 14.92 4.50
N THR A 226 -4.30 13.77 3.96
CA THR A 226 -3.42 12.78 4.60
C THR A 226 -2.41 12.27 3.59
N PRO A 227 -1.30 11.67 4.01
CA PRO A 227 -0.38 10.99 3.09
C PRO A 227 -1.07 9.95 2.21
N ASN A 228 -2.03 9.18 2.76
CA ASN A 228 -2.85 8.26 1.98
C ASN A 228 -3.68 8.98 0.89
N LYS A 229 -4.28 10.13 1.20
CA LYS A 229 -5.06 10.91 0.23
C LYS A 229 -4.17 11.41 -0.93
N VAL A 230 -2.99 11.94 -0.62
CA VAL A 230 -2.00 12.37 -1.63
C VAL A 230 -1.59 11.18 -2.52
N ASP A 231 -1.24 10.05 -1.92
CA ASP A 231 -0.91 8.81 -2.62
C ASP A 231 -2.05 8.39 -3.57
N LYS A 232 -3.27 8.26 -3.08
CA LYS A 232 -4.42 7.80 -3.87
C LYS A 232 -4.70 8.72 -5.06
N ILE A 233 -4.63 10.04 -4.89
CA ILE A 233 -4.82 11.01 -5.98
C ILE A 233 -3.76 10.81 -7.06
N MET A 234 -2.48 10.77 -6.69
CA MET A 234 -1.38 10.61 -7.63
C MET A 234 -1.42 9.23 -8.30
N TRP A 235 -1.81 8.19 -7.57
CA TRP A 235 -1.95 6.86 -8.10
C TRP A 235 -3.10 6.75 -9.12
N LEU A 236 -4.28 7.33 -8.84
CA LEU A 236 -5.41 7.37 -9.78
C LEU A 236 -5.03 8.07 -11.10
N ILE A 237 -4.33 9.20 -11.02
CA ILE A 237 -3.81 9.91 -12.20
C ILE A 237 -2.84 9.01 -12.98
N SER A 238 -1.95 8.34 -12.27
CA SER A 238 -0.85 7.57 -12.88
C SER A 238 -1.30 6.24 -13.45
N SER A 239 -2.18 5.53 -12.75
CA SER A 239 -2.69 4.24 -13.19
C SER A 239 -3.89 4.38 -14.15
N GLY A 240 -4.70 5.42 -13.97
CA GLY A 240 -6.00 5.59 -14.62
C GLY A 240 -7.01 4.51 -14.25
N ASN A 241 -6.77 3.77 -13.17
CA ASN A 241 -7.59 2.62 -12.77
C ASN A 241 -8.50 2.98 -11.59
N PHE A 242 -9.77 3.18 -11.86
CA PHE A 242 -10.84 3.44 -10.88
C PHE A 242 -11.47 2.10 -10.45
N TYR A 243 -10.68 1.31 -9.73
CA TYR A 243 -10.94 -0.10 -9.44
C TYR A 243 -12.25 -0.34 -8.67
N MET A 244 -12.72 0.60 -7.84
CA MET A 244 -14.00 0.45 -7.12
C MET A 244 -15.21 0.55 -8.05
N ASP A 245 -15.07 1.23 -9.20
CA ASP A 245 -16.12 1.39 -10.21
C ASP A 245 -15.89 0.53 -11.45
N GLY A 246 -14.83 -0.27 -11.46
CA GLY A 246 -14.45 -1.12 -12.60
C GLY A 246 -14.12 -0.33 -13.87
N LYS A 247 -13.75 0.97 -13.73
CA LYS A 247 -13.44 1.86 -14.85
C LYS A 247 -11.94 2.06 -15.00
N THR A 248 -11.48 2.20 -16.23
CA THR A 248 -10.10 2.58 -16.54
C THR A 248 -10.06 3.58 -17.68
N ILE A 249 -9.22 4.60 -17.56
CA ILE A 249 -9.03 5.67 -18.56
C ILE A 249 -7.59 5.69 -19.09
N GLY A 250 -6.75 4.74 -18.66
CA GLY A 250 -5.33 4.73 -18.98
C GLY A 250 -4.52 5.73 -18.15
N SER A 251 -3.21 5.64 -18.27
CA SER A 251 -2.27 6.48 -17.50
C SER A 251 -2.22 7.91 -18.02
N HIS A 252 -2.42 8.88 -17.15
CA HIS A 252 -2.24 10.32 -17.40
C HIS A 252 -1.01 10.90 -16.68
N LYS A 253 -0.12 10.03 -16.16
CA LYS A 253 1.06 10.44 -15.40
C LYS A 253 1.92 11.49 -16.11
N LYS A 254 2.21 11.29 -17.41
CA LYS A 254 3.05 12.20 -18.19
C LYS A 254 2.42 13.60 -18.35
N ASP A 255 1.12 13.65 -18.59
CA ASP A 255 0.41 14.91 -18.75
C ASP A 255 0.32 15.70 -17.44
N TYR A 256 0.08 14.99 -16.33
CA TYR A 256 0.12 15.58 -15.00
C TYR A 256 1.50 16.16 -14.66
N ILE A 257 2.57 15.40 -14.89
CA ILE A 257 3.95 15.85 -14.65
C ILE A 257 4.26 17.09 -15.48
N ARG A 258 3.97 17.07 -16.78
CA ARG A 258 4.20 18.20 -17.69
C ARG A 258 3.46 19.46 -17.22
N ARG A 259 2.17 19.35 -16.89
CA ARG A 259 1.37 20.47 -16.36
C ARG A 259 1.95 21.02 -15.07
N THR A 260 2.31 20.14 -14.16
CA THR A 260 2.82 20.54 -12.85
C THR A 260 4.22 21.18 -12.95
N LYS A 261 5.11 20.69 -13.83
CA LYS A 261 6.39 21.33 -14.15
C LYS A 261 6.18 22.78 -14.61
N THR A 262 5.22 23.02 -15.49
CA THR A 262 4.87 24.38 -15.95
C THR A 262 4.44 25.28 -14.78
N ILE A 263 3.62 24.79 -13.86
CA ILE A 263 3.19 25.54 -12.67
C ILE A 263 4.39 25.86 -11.76
N LEU A 264 5.27 24.89 -11.57
CA LEU A 264 6.45 24.98 -10.72
C LEU A 264 7.62 25.75 -11.37
N LYS A 265 7.52 26.05 -12.68
CA LYS A 265 8.60 26.63 -13.49
C LYS A 265 9.87 25.78 -13.47
N LEU A 266 9.70 24.47 -13.55
CA LEU A 266 10.77 23.49 -13.75
C LEU A 266 10.97 23.27 -15.25
N ASP A 267 12.23 23.15 -15.68
CA ASP A 267 12.61 22.89 -17.07
C ASP A 267 12.32 21.45 -17.51
#